data_6624705bbfaf04bdd15c695940d49c20
#
_entry.id   6624705bbfaf04bdd15c695940d49c20
#
_cell.length_a   1.000
_cell.length_b   1.000
_cell.length_c   1.000
_cell.angle_alpha   90.00
_cell.angle_beta   90.00
_cell.angle_gamma   90.00
#
_symmetry.space_group_name_H-M   'P 1'
#
loop_
_entity.id
_entity.type
_entity.pdbx_description
1 polymer ?
#
loop_
_entity_poly.entity_id
_entity_poly.type
_entity_poly.pdbx_seq_one_letter_code
_entity_poly.pdbx_strand_id
1 'polypeptide(L)'
;EVPSRGLGDVYKRQLITPSGKKYDTLKEEDIVFVSNDGNHDTNLKPSSEWRFHKDIYLKKPDAKAIVHAHSPHATAVSAHGKDIPAFHYMIALAGGDSIKCAKYATFGTQELSDNIIDALEDRKACLMSNHGQVAFGENLESAFELAEELENICHQYINTIKLGDPKILSSSEMDVILEKVKNYKKG
;
A
#
# COMPACT_ATOMS: atom_id res chain seq x y z
N GLU A 1 24.79 -29.30 -4.86
CA GLU A 1 25.15 -27.95 -4.41
C GLU A 1 23.96 -27.05 -4.58
N VAL A 2 23.46 -26.50 -3.49
CA VAL A 2 22.48 -25.43 -3.54
C VAL A 2 23.24 -24.13 -3.89
N PRO A 3 22.96 -23.50 -5.04
CA PRO A 3 23.63 -22.24 -5.36
C PRO A 3 23.40 -21.24 -4.25
N SER A 4 24.45 -20.70 -3.65
CA SER A 4 24.37 -19.61 -2.71
C SER A 4 23.75 -18.40 -3.46
N ARG A 5 22.47 -18.11 -3.16
CA ARG A 5 21.81 -16.92 -3.66
C ARG A 5 22.43 -15.71 -2.98
N GLY A 6 23.27 -14.98 -3.69
CA GLY A 6 23.85 -13.73 -3.21
C GLY A 6 22.74 -12.74 -2.88
N LEU A 7 22.96 -11.88 -1.89
CA LEU A 7 22.06 -10.79 -1.46
C LEU A 7 21.51 -9.91 -2.62
N GLY A 8 22.21 -9.88 -3.76
CA GLY A 8 21.76 -9.18 -4.97
C GLY A 8 20.56 -9.80 -5.69
N ASP A 9 20.23 -11.06 -5.43
CA ASP A 9 19.12 -11.76 -6.09
C ASP A 9 17.78 -11.54 -5.39
N VAL A 10 17.81 -11.21 -4.09
CA VAL A 10 16.61 -10.93 -3.27
C VAL A 10 15.85 -9.68 -3.77
N TYR A 11 16.53 -8.73 -4.40
CA TYR A 11 15.93 -7.49 -4.91
C TYR A 11 15.49 -7.56 -6.39
N LYS A 12 15.70 -8.69 -7.06
CA LYS A 12 15.36 -8.83 -8.49
C LYS A 12 14.04 -9.56 -8.76
N ARG A 13 13.36 -10.02 -7.72
CA ARG A 13 12.19 -10.89 -7.87
C ARG A 13 11.19 -10.64 -6.75
N GLN A 14 9.92 -10.84 -7.04
CA GLN A 14 8.82 -10.76 -6.09
C GLN A 14 7.92 -11.99 -6.19
N LEU A 15 7.27 -12.35 -5.11
CA LEU A 15 6.14 -13.27 -5.07
C LEU A 15 4.86 -12.45 -5.10
N ILE A 16 3.94 -12.78 -6.01
CA ILE A 16 2.68 -12.06 -6.14
C ILE A 16 1.54 -13.02 -6.44
N THR A 17 0.34 -12.69 -6.01
CA THR A 17 -0.87 -13.44 -6.34
C THR A 17 -1.14 -13.44 -7.84
N PRO A 18 -1.69 -14.54 -8.40
CA PRO A 18 -2.02 -14.62 -9.82
C PRO A 18 -3.20 -13.73 -10.18
N SER A 19 -3.24 -13.30 -11.43
CA SER A 19 -4.40 -12.61 -12.00
C SER A 19 -5.58 -13.56 -12.19
N GLY A 20 -6.79 -13.09 -11.81
CA GLY A 20 -8.05 -13.77 -12.13
C GLY A 20 -8.39 -15.01 -11.31
N LYS A 21 -7.60 -15.37 -10.30
CA LYS A 21 -7.91 -16.47 -9.38
C LYS A 21 -8.53 -15.93 -8.09
N LYS A 22 -9.61 -16.56 -7.61
CA LYS A 22 -10.29 -16.16 -6.38
C LYS A 22 -9.39 -16.44 -5.16
N TYR A 23 -9.33 -15.50 -4.22
CA TYR A 23 -8.45 -15.61 -3.04
C TYR A 23 -8.80 -16.80 -2.14
N ASP A 24 -10.07 -17.14 -1.99
CA ASP A 24 -10.55 -18.28 -1.21
C ASP A 24 -10.16 -19.65 -1.78
N THR A 25 -9.72 -19.68 -3.04
CA THR A 25 -9.27 -20.89 -3.74
C THR A 25 -7.76 -20.92 -4.01
N LEU A 26 -7.03 -19.88 -3.57
CA LEU A 26 -5.59 -19.82 -3.74
C LEU A 26 -4.89 -20.86 -2.88
N LYS A 27 -3.84 -21.45 -3.46
CA LYS A 27 -2.91 -22.33 -2.79
C LYS A 27 -1.50 -21.75 -2.88
N GLU A 28 -0.58 -22.26 -2.07
CA GLU A 28 0.83 -21.81 -2.08
C GLU A 28 1.48 -21.97 -3.46
N GLU A 29 1.19 -23.06 -4.18
CA GLU A 29 1.67 -23.32 -5.53
C GLU A 29 1.14 -22.37 -6.61
N ASP A 30 0.11 -21.58 -6.30
CA ASP A 30 -0.47 -20.59 -7.23
C ASP A 30 0.29 -19.26 -7.20
N ILE A 31 1.09 -19.03 -6.18
CA ILE A 31 1.84 -17.78 -6.04
C ILE A 31 2.90 -17.68 -7.14
N VAL A 32 2.85 -16.60 -7.89
CA VAL A 32 3.71 -16.39 -9.06
C VAL A 32 4.99 -15.67 -8.67
N PHE A 33 6.08 -16.21 -9.14
CA PHE A 33 7.39 -15.61 -9.03
C PHE A 33 7.64 -14.70 -10.22
N VAL A 34 7.83 -13.40 -9.99
CA VAL A 34 8.00 -12.38 -11.05
C VAL A 34 9.33 -11.66 -10.88
N SER A 35 10.12 -11.62 -11.95
CA SER A 35 11.35 -10.83 -12.03
C SER A 35 11.05 -9.35 -12.29
N ASN A 36 12.05 -8.49 -12.10
CA ASN A 36 11.88 -7.04 -12.26
C ASN A 36 11.57 -6.59 -13.69
N ASP A 37 11.85 -7.41 -14.68
CA ASP A 37 11.49 -7.19 -16.10
C ASP A 37 10.12 -7.80 -16.48
N GLY A 38 9.42 -8.43 -15.51
CA GLY A 38 8.08 -8.99 -15.68
C GLY A 38 8.05 -10.42 -16.17
N ASN A 39 9.20 -11.07 -16.34
CA ASN A 39 9.25 -12.49 -16.67
C ASN A 39 8.79 -13.33 -15.46
N HIS A 40 8.07 -14.40 -15.73
CA HIS A 40 7.62 -15.37 -14.72
C HIS A 40 7.76 -16.78 -15.24
N ASP A 41 7.92 -17.75 -14.31
CA ASP A 41 8.26 -19.13 -14.59
C ASP A 41 7.09 -20.11 -14.50
N THR A 42 5.88 -19.60 -14.30
CA THR A 42 4.66 -20.40 -14.18
C THR A 42 3.70 -20.17 -15.34
N ASN A 43 2.75 -21.10 -15.55
CA ASN A 43 1.67 -20.96 -16.51
C ASN A 43 0.59 -19.95 -16.04
N LEU A 44 0.62 -19.54 -14.76
CA LEU A 44 -0.27 -18.54 -14.21
C LEU A 44 0.29 -17.14 -14.49
N LYS A 45 -0.57 -16.26 -14.95
CA LYS A 45 -0.20 -14.84 -15.11
C LYS A 45 -0.13 -14.17 -13.74
N PRO A 46 0.92 -13.40 -13.44
CA PRO A 46 0.97 -12.58 -12.24
C PRO A 46 -0.16 -11.53 -12.26
N SER A 47 -0.48 -10.97 -11.10
CA SER A 47 -1.34 -9.79 -11.03
C SER A 47 -0.85 -8.71 -12.01
N SER A 48 -1.78 -8.05 -12.69
CA SER A 48 -1.47 -6.91 -13.57
C SER A 48 -0.78 -5.76 -12.84
N GLU A 49 -0.89 -5.74 -11.51
CA GLU A 49 -0.36 -4.72 -10.63
C GLU A 49 1.10 -4.94 -10.19
N TRP A 50 1.77 -5.96 -10.71
CA TRP A 50 3.15 -6.35 -10.36
C TRP A 50 4.17 -5.19 -10.49
N ARG A 51 3.90 -4.20 -11.37
CA ARG A 51 4.82 -3.07 -11.60
C ARG A 51 4.97 -2.19 -10.38
N PHE A 52 3.87 -1.70 -9.81
CA PHE A 52 3.97 -0.85 -8.64
C PHE A 52 4.45 -1.64 -7.40
N HIS A 53 4.09 -2.94 -7.27
CA HIS A 53 4.68 -3.79 -6.23
C HIS A 53 6.21 -3.83 -6.36
N LYS A 54 6.73 -4.10 -7.55
CA LYS A 54 8.17 -4.06 -7.83
C LYS A 54 8.78 -2.72 -7.46
N ASP A 55 8.18 -1.62 -7.91
CA ASP A 55 8.75 -0.28 -7.70
C ASP A 55 8.71 0.14 -6.23
N ILE A 56 7.69 -0.27 -5.47
CA ILE A 56 7.67 -0.10 -4.01
C ILE A 56 8.83 -0.86 -3.37
N TYR A 57 9.06 -2.14 -3.70
CA TYR A 57 10.20 -2.90 -3.16
C TYR A 57 11.54 -2.26 -3.50
N LEU A 58 11.68 -1.67 -4.67
CA LEU A 58 12.92 -1.01 -5.10
C LEU A 58 13.16 0.34 -4.44
N LYS A 59 12.09 1.11 -4.17
CA LYS A 59 12.16 2.48 -3.68
C LYS A 59 12.02 2.60 -2.16
N LYS A 60 11.42 1.60 -1.49
CA LYS A 60 11.15 1.59 -0.06
C LYS A 60 11.91 0.44 0.61
N PRO A 61 13.07 0.70 1.22
CA PRO A 61 13.92 -0.37 1.82
C PRO A 61 13.23 -1.16 2.94
N ASP A 62 12.27 -0.56 3.62
CA ASP A 62 11.47 -1.16 4.69
C ASP A 62 10.24 -1.93 4.18
N ALA A 63 9.94 -1.87 2.88
CA ALA A 63 8.89 -2.68 2.28
C ALA A 63 9.37 -4.13 2.07
N LYS A 64 8.86 -5.06 2.87
CA LYS A 64 9.10 -6.51 2.72
C LYS A 64 7.85 -7.27 2.32
N ALA A 65 6.68 -6.67 2.55
CA ALA A 65 5.40 -7.15 2.08
C ALA A 65 4.52 -5.97 1.66
N ILE A 66 3.63 -6.20 0.70
CA ILE A 66 2.71 -5.21 0.15
C ILE A 66 1.32 -5.82 0.08
N VAL A 67 0.32 -5.06 0.53
CA VAL A 67 -1.09 -5.38 0.37
C VAL A 67 -1.74 -4.30 -0.49
N HIS A 68 -2.35 -4.72 -1.59
CA HIS A 68 -3.22 -3.90 -2.42
C HIS A 68 -4.63 -4.47 -2.35
N ALA A 69 -5.63 -3.60 -2.17
CA ALA A 69 -7.01 -4.02 -2.04
C ALA A 69 -8.00 -2.98 -2.60
N HIS A 70 -9.10 -3.48 -3.15
CA HIS A 70 -10.27 -2.68 -3.53
C HIS A 70 -11.30 -2.73 -2.40
N SER A 71 -10.90 -2.41 -1.19
CA SER A 71 -11.78 -2.45 -0.03
C SER A 71 -12.85 -1.35 -0.12
N PRO A 72 -14.07 -1.57 0.38
CA PRO A 72 -15.23 -0.75 0.02
C PRO A 72 -15.08 0.74 0.35
N HIS A 73 -14.60 1.07 1.55
CA HIS A 73 -14.52 2.47 1.98
C HIS A 73 -13.31 3.18 1.37
N ALA A 74 -12.15 2.52 1.31
CA ALA A 74 -10.97 3.08 0.66
C ALA A 74 -11.23 3.34 -0.84
N THR A 75 -11.90 2.41 -1.53
CA THR A 75 -12.30 2.60 -2.93
C THR A 75 -13.27 3.77 -3.08
N ALA A 76 -14.28 3.87 -2.20
CA ALA A 76 -15.24 4.97 -2.24
C ALA A 76 -14.57 6.33 -2.04
N VAL A 77 -13.66 6.46 -1.06
CA VAL A 77 -12.92 7.70 -0.81
C VAL A 77 -11.97 8.00 -1.96
N SER A 78 -11.27 7.00 -2.48
CA SER A 78 -10.32 7.17 -3.59
C SER A 78 -10.97 7.72 -4.87
N ALA A 79 -12.26 7.45 -5.07
CA ALA A 79 -13.03 7.96 -6.21
C ALA A 79 -13.16 9.50 -6.23
N HIS A 80 -12.88 10.18 -5.11
CA HIS A 80 -12.83 11.64 -5.05
C HIS A 80 -11.48 12.22 -5.49
N GLY A 81 -10.43 11.41 -5.64
CA GLY A 81 -9.09 11.84 -6.05
C GLY A 81 -8.45 12.85 -5.10
N LYS A 82 -8.83 12.83 -3.82
CA LYS A 82 -8.37 13.79 -2.79
C LYS A 82 -7.70 13.07 -1.63
N ASP A 83 -6.72 13.73 -1.04
CA ASP A 83 -6.07 13.27 0.19
C ASP A 83 -7.08 13.29 1.36
N ILE A 84 -6.92 12.37 2.32
CA ILE A 84 -7.62 12.43 3.60
C ILE A 84 -6.78 13.29 4.56
N PRO A 85 -7.31 14.40 5.09
CA PRO A 85 -6.59 15.26 6.03
C PRO A 85 -6.49 14.64 7.42
N ALA A 86 -5.71 15.24 8.30
CA ALA A 86 -5.52 14.82 9.70
C ALA A 86 -6.79 15.05 10.57
N PHE A 87 -7.91 14.45 10.19
CA PHE A 87 -9.16 14.49 10.97
C PHE A 87 -9.11 13.59 12.21
N HIS A 88 -8.19 12.62 12.23
CA HIS A 88 -7.99 11.65 13.30
C HIS A 88 -6.47 11.36 13.46
N TYR A 89 -6.00 11.18 14.69
CA TYR A 89 -4.56 10.99 14.94
C TYR A 89 -3.99 9.70 14.34
N MET A 90 -4.80 8.67 14.10
CA MET A 90 -4.39 7.42 13.47
C MET A 90 -3.93 7.58 12.01
N ILE A 91 -4.20 8.71 11.36
CA ILE A 91 -3.58 9.08 10.07
C ILE A 91 -2.06 8.90 10.12
N ALA A 92 -1.42 9.14 11.25
CA ALA A 92 0.02 8.96 11.46
C ALA A 92 0.53 7.53 11.19
N LEU A 93 -0.32 6.52 11.26
CA LEU A 93 0.08 5.13 10.98
C LEU A 93 0.52 4.93 9.53
N ALA A 94 -0.04 5.71 8.60
CA ALA A 94 0.39 5.73 7.22
C ALA A 94 1.74 6.42 7.00
N GLY A 95 2.31 7.07 8.03
CA GLY A 95 3.65 7.66 8.01
C GLY A 95 3.70 9.18 7.89
N GLY A 96 2.56 9.87 7.72
CA GLY A 96 2.50 11.32 7.57
C GLY A 96 1.30 11.96 8.26
N ASP A 97 1.05 13.22 7.94
CA ASP A 97 -0.06 14.04 8.43
C ASP A 97 -1.35 13.95 7.58
N SER A 98 -1.33 13.10 6.58
CA SER A 98 -2.44 12.89 5.64
C SER A 98 -2.31 11.54 4.96
N ILE A 99 -3.42 10.93 4.55
CA ILE A 99 -3.39 9.82 3.59
C ILE A 99 -3.40 10.43 2.20
N LYS A 100 -2.34 10.21 1.44
CA LYS A 100 -2.26 10.68 0.06
C LYS A 100 -3.14 9.86 -0.87
N CYS A 101 -3.65 10.50 -1.91
CA CYS A 101 -4.34 9.84 -3.01
C CYS A 101 -3.51 9.97 -4.29
N ALA A 102 -2.92 8.87 -4.73
CA ALA A 102 -2.16 8.83 -5.97
C ALA A 102 -3.05 9.23 -7.16
N LYS A 103 -2.50 9.97 -8.11
CA LYS A 103 -3.23 10.37 -9.32
C LYS A 103 -3.71 9.13 -10.09
N TYR A 104 -4.86 9.26 -10.73
CA TYR A 104 -5.38 8.20 -11.58
C TYR A 104 -4.45 7.92 -12.77
N ALA A 105 -4.22 6.65 -13.01
CA ALA A 105 -3.69 6.13 -14.27
C ALA A 105 -4.28 4.73 -14.49
N THR A 106 -4.25 4.23 -15.72
CA THR A 106 -4.78 2.90 -16.05
C THR A 106 -4.02 1.82 -15.29
N PHE A 107 -4.75 0.83 -14.76
CA PHE A 107 -4.15 -0.31 -14.04
C PHE A 107 -3.07 -1.02 -14.89
N GLY A 108 -2.04 -1.52 -14.23
CA GLY A 108 -0.93 -2.25 -14.85
C GLY A 108 0.07 -1.36 -15.63
N THR A 109 -0.10 -0.03 -15.65
CA THR A 109 0.82 0.87 -16.33
C THR A 109 1.97 1.33 -15.43
N GLN A 110 3.07 1.77 -16.05
CA GLN A 110 4.18 2.39 -15.33
C GLN A 110 3.74 3.75 -14.73
N GLU A 111 2.90 4.50 -15.43
CA GLU A 111 2.36 5.77 -14.93
C GLU A 111 1.64 5.60 -13.58
N LEU A 112 0.82 4.54 -13.44
CA LEU A 112 0.19 4.23 -12.15
C LEU A 112 1.24 3.96 -11.08
N SER A 113 2.26 3.18 -11.40
CA SER A 113 3.36 2.89 -10.48
C SER A 113 4.07 4.16 -10.01
N ASP A 114 4.41 5.05 -10.95
CA ASP A 114 5.07 6.31 -10.64
C ASP A 114 4.22 7.21 -9.74
N ASN A 115 2.92 7.34 -10.03
CA ASN A 115 1.97 8.09 -9.20
C ASN A 115 1.83 7.52 -7.78
N ILE A 116 1.88 6.20 -7.62
CA ILE A 116 1.86 5.54 -6.30
C ILE A 116 3.14 5.83 -5.54
N ILE A 117 4.31 5.74 -6.18
CA ILE A 117 5.60 6.04 -5.56
C ILE A 117 5.64 7.49 -5.05
N ASP A 118 5.14 8.43 -5.84
CA ASP A 118 5.02 9.85 -5.43
C ASP A 118 4.10 10.00 -4.21
N ALA A 119 2.95 9.34 -4.20
CA ALA A 119 2.01 9.38 -3.08
C ALA A 119 2.54 8.69 -1.82
N LEU A 120 3.47 7.76 -1.96
CA LEU A 120 4.15 7.07 -0.86
C LEU A 120 5.40 7.81 -0.36
N GLU A 121 5.74 9.00 -0.87
CA GLU A 121 6.84 9.78 -0.31
C GLU A 121 6.59 10.00 1.19
N ASP A 122 7.55 9.56 2.03
CA ASP A 122 7.47 9.56 3.50
C ASP A 122 6.25 8.82 4.10
N ARG A 123 5.63 7.91 3.34
CA ARG A 123 4.43 7.18 3.75
C ARG A 123 4.55 5.68 3.50
N LYS A 124 3.74 4.92 4.25
CA LYS A 124 3.64 3.45 4.16
C LYS A 124 2.32 2.97 3.52
N ALA A 125 1.38 3.87 3.34
CA ALA A 125 0.09 3.58 2.70
C ALA A 125 -0.45 4.81 1.96
N CYS A 126 -1.19 4.57 0.89
CA CYS A 126 -1.91 5.61 0.16
C CYS A 126 -3.19 5.06 -0.49
N LEU A 127 -4.09 5.97 -0.85
CA LEU A 127 -5.19 5.70 -1.77
C LEU A 127 -4.69 5.80 -3.21
N MET A 128 -5.39 5.13 -4.11
CA MET A 128 -5.18 5.17 -5.55
C MET A 128 -6.46 5.68 -6.19
N SER A 129 -6.43 6.85 -6.83
CA SER A 129 -7.63 7.51 -7.36
C SER A 129 -8.45 6.57 -8.25
N ASN A 130 -9.77 6.45 -7.96
CA ASN A 130 -10.73 5.60 -8.68
C ASN A 130 -10.34 4.11 -8.73
N HIS A 131 -9.58 3.61 -7.74
CA HIS A 131 -9.04 2.26 -7.77
C HIS A 131 -9.17 1.55 -6.41
N GLY A 132 -8.49 2.04 -5.38
CA GLY A 132 -8.45 1.40 -4.08
C GLY A 132 -7.32 1.92 -3.20
N GLN A 133 -6.62 1.00 -2.53
CA GLN A 133 -5.54 1.32 -1.61
C GLN A 133 -4.32 0.43 -1.80
N VAL A 134 -3.18 0.90 -1.34
CA VAL A 134 -1.96 0.12 -1.16
C VAL A 134 -1.30 0.45 0.17
N ALA A 135 -0.80 -0.57 0.84
CA ALA A 135 -0.02 -0.47 2.07
C ALA A 135 1.17 -1.42 2.03
N PHE A 136 2.27 -1.08 2.69
CA PHE A 136 3.41 -1.96 2.84
C PHE A 136 3.92 -2.02 4.28
N GLY A 137 4.61 -3.09 4.61
CA GLY A 137 5.19 -3.33 5.93
C GLY A 137 6.44 -4.19 5.89
N GLU A 138 7.05 -4.41 7.06
CA GLU A 138 8.24 -5.25 7.23
C GLU A 138 7.94 -6.75 7.12
N ASN A 139 6.68 -7.13 7.16
CA ASN A 139 6.17 -8.48 6.95
C ASN A 139 4.71 -8.40 6.48
N LEU A 140 4.14 -9.54 6.10
CA LEU A 140 2.77 -9.60 5.57
C LEU A 140 1.73 -9.17 6.62
N GLU A 141 1.92 -9.54 7.89
CA GLU A 141 1.03 -9.17 8.99
C GLU A 141 0.95 -7.64 9.14
N SER A 142 2.10 -6.96 9.27
CA SER A 142 2.14 -5.50 9.42
C SER A 142 1.64 -4.74 8.19
N ALA A 143 1.83 -5.28 6.98
CA ALA A 143 1.27 -4.70 5.77
C ALA A 143 -0.26 -4.86 5.73
N PHE A 144 -0.77 -6.01 6.16
CA PHE A 144 -2.20 -6.30 6.21
C PHE A 144 -2.91 -5.46 7.28
N GLU A 145 -2.36 -5.41 8.50
CA GLU A 145 -2.88 -4.55 9.57
C GLU A 145 -2.99 -3.09 9.15
N LEU A 146 -1.97 -2.57 8.45
CA LEU A 146 -2.00 -1.20 7.95
C LEU A 146 -3.07 -1.02 6.86
N ALA A 147 -3.29 -2.00 5.99
CA ALA A 147 -4.35 -1.95 4.99
C ALA A 147 -5.75 -2.00 5.62
N GLU A 148 -5.95 -2.80 6.68
CA GLU A 148 -7.20 -2.84 7.45
C GLU A 148 -7.44 -1.49 8.16
N GLU A 149 -6.40 -0.92 8.77
CA GLU A 149 -6.52 0.39 9.43
C GLU A 149 -6.83 1.50 8.43
N LEU A 150 -6.24 1.47 7.23
CA LEU A 150 -6.58 2.43 6.18
C LEU A 150 -8.05 2.33 5.75
N GLU A 151 -8.59 1.11 5.65
CA GLU A 151 -10.02 0.88 5.39
C GLU A 151 -10.89 1.46 6.52
N ASN A 152 -10.49 1.23 7.79
CA ASN A 152 -11.17 1.80 8.96
C ASN A 152 -11.15 3.33 8.97
N ILE A 153 -10.00 3.94 8.68
CA ILE A 153 -9.85 5.40 8.56
C ILE A 153 -10.77 5.95 7.46
N CYS A 154 -10.83 5.29 6.31
CA CYS A 154 -11.74 5.70 5.23
C CYS A 154 -13.21 5.60 5.65
N HIS A 155 -13.61 4.54 6.35
CA HIS A 155 -14.96 4.40 6.89
C HIS A 155 -15.30 5.51 7.89
N GLN A 156 -14.39 5.80 8.82
CA GLN A 156 -14.55 6.89 9.79
C GLN A 156 -14.64 8.24 9.10
N TYR A 157 -13.79 8.48 8.09
CA TYR A 157 -13.78 9.72 7.32
C TYR A 157 -15.12 9.97 6.60
N ILE A 158 -15.65 8.94 5.91
CA ILE A 158 -16.97 9.01 5.26
C ILE A 158 -18.06 9.40 6.26
N ASN A 159 -18.05 8.82 7.47
CA ASN A 159 -19.04 9.14 8.49
C ASN A 159 -18.82 10.52 9.10
N THR A 160 -17.57 10.95 9.26
CA THR A 160 -17.22 12.26 9.78
C THR A 160 -17.72 13.38 8.87
N ILE A 161 -17.47 13.30 7.56
CA ILE A 161 -17.89 14.33 6.61
C ILE A 161 -19.42 14.44 6.44
N LYS A 162 -20.17 13.38 6.78
CA LYS A 162 -21.65 13.44 6.84
C LYS A 162 -22.16 14.35 7.97
N LEU A 163 -21.37 14.54 9.01
CA LEU A 163 -21.68 15.41 10.14
C LEU A 163 -21.27 16.88 9.90
N GLY A 164 -20.54 17.14 8.81
CA GLY A 164 -19.98 18.42 8.45
C GLY A 164 -18.45 18.40 8.38
N ASP A 165 -17.84 19.59 8.28
CA ASP A 165 -16.39 19.70 8.18
C ASP A 165 -15.71 19.30 9.49
N PRO A 166 -14.80 18.34 9.49
CA PRO A 166 -14.09 17.93 10.70
C PRO A 166 -13.07 18.97 11.16
N LYS A 167 -12.84 19.02 12.47
CA LYS A 167 -11.68 19.73 13.02
C LYS A 167 -10.40 18.97 12.63
N ILE A 168 -9.52 19.64 11.91
CA ILE A 168 -8.25 19.08 11.47
C ILE A 168 -7.17 19.35 12.54
N LEU A 169 -6.38 18.33 12.86
CA LEU A 169 -5.21 18.48 13.73
C LEU A 169 -4.14 19.30 13.01
N SER A 170 -3.46 20.16 13.76
CA SER A 170 -2.35 20.95 13.21
C SER A 170 -1.15 20.07 12.88
N SER A 171 -0.28 20.55 11.98
CA SER A 171 0.98 19.85 11.67
C SER A 171 1.83 19.62 12.91
N SER A 172 1.87 20.58 13.85
CA SER A 172 2.62 20.43 15.11
C SER A 172 2.05 19.34 16.02
N GLU A 173 0.72 19.16 16.05
CA GLU A 173 0.10 18.05 16.78
C GLU A 173 0.41 16.72 16.11
N MET A 174 0.36 16.67 14.78
CA MET A 174 0.71 15.45 14.02
C MET A 174 2.19 15.08 14.16
N ASP A 175 3.11 16.04 14.22
CA ASP A 175 4.54 15.79 14.46
C ASP A 175 4.78 15.09 15.82
N VAL A 176 4.08 15.52 16.87
CA VAL A 176 4.12 14.86 18.18
C VAL A 176 3.61 13.42 18.09
N ILE A 177 2.54 13.19 17.35
CA ILE A 177 1.95 11.86 17.18
C ILE A 177 2.90 10.96 16.37
N LEU A 178 3.45 11.46 15.28
CA LEU A 178 4.40 10.73 14.43
C LEU A 178 5.62 10.26 15.23
N GLU A 179 6.14 11.13 16.10
CA GLU A 179 7.26 10.76 16.99
C GLU A 179 6.86 9.68 18.01
N LYS A 180 5.67 9.76 18.57
CA LYS A 180 5.13 8.71 19.46
C LYS A 180 4.95 7.38 18.74
N VAL A 181 4.41 7.37 17.53
CA VAL A 181 4.23 6.15 16.72
C VAL A 181 5.57 5.48 16.41
N LYS A 182 6.63 6.25 16.08
CA LYS A 182 7.98 5.72 15.87
C LYS A 182 8.53 5.02 17.11
N ASN A 183 8.25 5.55 18.29
CA ASN A 183 8.76 5.01 19.55
C ASN A 183 7.94 3.83 20.07
N TYR A 184 6.62 3.80 19.80
CA TYR A 184 5.73 2.72 20.21
C TYR A 184 6.09 1.36 19.57
N LYS A 185 6.60 1.38 18.32
CA LYS A 185 7.04 0.17 17.61
C LYS A 185 8.43 -0.35 18.01
N LYS A 186 9.14 0.35 18.89
CA LYS A 186 10.48 -0.04 19.37
C LYS A 186 10.48 -0.73 20.75
N GLY A 187 9.35 -0.85 21.40
CA GLY A 187 9.10 -1.56 22.65
C GLY A 187 8.42 -2.91 22.44
#